data_e96aad9fb9ef574582f54d2c09133289
#
_entry.id   e96aad9fb9ef574582f54d2c09133289
#
_cell.length_a   1.000
_cell.length_b   1.000
_cell.length_c   1.000
_cell.angle_alpha   90.00
_cell.angle_beta   90.00
_cell.angle_gamma   90.00
#
_symmetry.space_group_name_H-M   'P 1'
#
loop_
_entity.id
_entity.type
_entity.pdbx_description
1 polymer ?
#
loop_
_entity_poly.entity_id
_entity_poly.type
_entity_poly.pdbx_seq_one_letter_code
_entity_poly.pdbx_strand_id
1 'polypeptide(L)'
;MSQKEYNEAVQEALDFIRGGTSDSVRTLTEKMNEAAENLDFELAARIRDRITAINKLKERQKVVASRVPEQDVIALVLGGEKVSIQVFRFAGGRLYDRESFLLNADDEPEQIRSEFVMQYYSMRDKIPPVITIDGPVNDDGVLEEWLTKKAERRVKFHIPQKGEQKQLVEMCRTNAAEALAQAMGRATGRETSALDELRQLLNLPKTPEYIESYDISNLAGGENVAGMIVFENGRPLKSAYRKFKIKTVV
;
A
#
# COMPACT_ATOMS: atom_id res chain seq x y z
N MET A 1 16.82 14.38 28.89
CA MET A 1 17.10 12.95 28.65
C MET A 1 18.58 12.73 28.86
N SER A 2 18.95 11.90 29.82
CA SER A 2 20.37 11.56 30.09
C SER A 2 20.92 10.66 29.00
N GLN A 3 22.26 10.59 28.87
CA GLN A 3 22.93 9.67 27.92
C GLN A 3 22.51 8.21 28.15
N LYS A 4 22.24 7.84 29.39
CA LYS A 4 21.80 6.50 29.79
C LYS A 4 20.40 6.22 29.26
N GLU A 5 19.45 7.13 29.44
CA GLU A 5 18.09 7.01 28.92
C GLU A 5 18.04 6.95 27.39
N TYR A 6 18.90 7.71 26.73
CA TYR A 6 19.04 7.66 25.27
C TYR A 6 19.52 6.29 24.79
N ASN A 7 20.57 5.76 25.39
CA ASN A 7 21.15 4.46 25.02
C ASN A 7 20.15 3.32 25.30
N GLU A 8 19.38 3.38 26.38
CA GLU A 8 18.31 2.41 26.69
C GLU A 8 17.22 2.46 25.63
N ALA A 9 16.77 3.64 25.22
CA ALA A 9 15.76 3.79 24.17
C ALA A 9 16.25 3.28 22.80
N VAL A 10 17.52 3.52 22.46
CA VAL A 10 18.13 2.98 21.23
C VAL A 10 18.21 1.46 21.28
N GLN A 11 18.62 0.89 22.43
CA GLN A 11 18.71 -0.56 22.57
C GLN A 11 17.33 -1.22 22.50
N GLU A 12 16.31 -0.64 23.13
CA GLU A 12 14.92 -1.11 23.02
C GLU A 12 14.40 -1.07 21.56
N ALA A 13 14.75 -0.04 20.80
CA ALA A 13 14.40 0.06 19.38
C ALA A 13 15.11 -1.02 18.53
N LEU A 14 16.39 -1.29 18.82
CA LEU A 14 17.14 -2.35 18.15
C LEU A 14 16.60 -3.73 18.48
N ASP A 15 16.22 -3.98 19.73
CA ASP A 15 15.64 -5.24 20.18
C ASP A 15 14.26 -5.46 19.56
N PHE A 16 13.46 -4.38 19.41
CA PHE A 16 12.19 -4.41 18.68
C PHE A 16 12.39 -4.80 17.21
N ILE A 17 13.38 -4.22 16.54
CA ILE A 17 13.67 -4.50 15.12
C ILE A 17 14.19 -5.94 14.94
N ARG A 18 15.01 -6.45 15.87
CA ARG A 18 15.65 -7.78 15.80
C ARG A 18 14.76 -8.91 16.32
N GLY A 19 14.13 -8.72 17.47
CA GLY A 19 13.38 -9.76 18.20
C GLY A 19 11.88 -9.80 17.87
N GLY A 20 11.36 -8.80 17.17
CA GLY A 20 9.95 -8.66 16.85
C GLY A 20 9.09 -8.25 18.05
N THR A 21 7.78 -8.06 17.78
CA THR A 21 6.83 -7.51 18.75
C THR A 21 6.57 -8.38 19.97
N SER A 22 6.73 -9.70 19.87
CA SER A 22 6.38 -10.64 20.97
C SER A 22 7.40 -10.62 22.10
N ASP A 23 8.70 -10.59 21.79
CA ASP A 23 9.76 -10.55 22.79
C ASP A 23 9.83 -9.17 23.48
N SER A 24 9.64 -8.11 22.71
CA SER A 24 9.56 -6.75 23.25
C SER A 24 8.38 -6.58 24.22
N VAL A 25 7.19 -7.12 23.90
CA VAL A 25 6.02 -7.07 24.82
C VAL A 25 6.28 -7.85 26.08
N ARG A 26 6.93 -9.03 26.03
CA ARG A 26 7.27 -9.80 27.21
C ARG A 26 8.20 -9.03 28.14
N THR A 27 9.30 -8.52 27.63
CA THR A 27 10.28 -7.74 28.41
C THR A 27 9.66 -6.46 29.00
N LEU A 28 8.81 -5.76 28.26
CA LEU A 28 8.09 -4.59 28.77
C LEU A 28 7.08 -4.99 29.86
N THR A 29 6.42 -6.14 29.76
CA THR A 29 5.48 -6.62 30.78
C THR A 29 6.22 -6.95 32.07
N GLU A 30 7.39 -7.57 32.00
CA GLU A 30 8.25 -7.84 33.18
C GLU A 30 8.65 -6.52 33.86
N LYS A 31 9.15 -5.54 33.12
CA LYS A 31 9.50 -4.21 33.64
C LYS A 31 8.30 -3.44 34.22
N MET A 32 7.11 -3.59 33.62
CA MET A 32 5.88 -2.98 34.15
C MET A 32 5.51 -3.56 35.53
N ASN A 33 5.61 -4.88 35.68
CA ASN A 33 5.30 -5.55 36.93
C ASN A 33 6.31 -5.16 38.02
N GLU A 34 7.61 -5.13 37.70
CA GLU A 34 8.67 -4.68 38.61
C GLU A 34 8.45 -3.23 39.08
N ALA A 35 8.08 -2.33 38.17
CA ALA A 35 7.75 -0.94 38.52
C ALA A 35 6.52 -0.87 39.45
N ALA A 36 5.50 -1.70 39.22
CA ALA A 36 4.31 -1.78 40.07
C ALA A 36 4.63 -2.34 41.47
N GLU A 37 5.48 -3.37 41.58
CA GLU A 37 5.96 -3.92 42.85
C GLU A 37 6.78 -2.90 43.66
N ASN A 38 7.55 -2.07 42.98
CA ASN A 38 8.29 -0.94 43.57
C ASN A 38 7.42 0.29 43.86
N LEU A 39 6.09 0.20 43.68
CA LEU A 39 5.11 1.27 43.87
C LEU A 39 5.33 2.50 42.93
N ASP A 40 6.11 2.34 41.86
CA ASP A 40 6.29 3.36 40.82
C ASP A 40 5.19 3.24 39.79
N PHE A 41 3.99 3.67 40.18
CA PHE A 41 2.80 3.56 39.32
C PHE A 41 2.86 4.46 38.07
N GLU A 42 3.63 5.54 38.11
CA GLU A 42 3.77 6.42 36.95
C GLU A 42 4.61 5.75 35.86
N LEU A 43 5.71 5.09 36.22
CA LEU A 43 6.52 4.29 35.32
C LEU A 43 5.73 3.10 34.77
N ALA A 44 5.02 2.37 35.65
CA ALA A 44 4.19 1.24 35.27
C ALA A 44 3.11 1.66 34.23
N ALA A 45 2.44 2.80 34.44
CA ALA A 45 1.46 3.34 33.51
C ALA A 45 2.06 3.69 32.15
N ARG A 46 3.22 4.34 32.12
CA ARG A 46 3.96 4.64 30.86
C ARG A 46 4.32 3.37 30.09
N ILE A 47 4.79 2.33 30.77
CA ILE A 47 5.12 1.05 30.14
C ILE A 47 3.86 0.34 29.62
N ARG A 48 2.76 0.35 30.37
CA ARG A 48 1.46 -0.18 29.92
C ARG A 48 0.99 0.49 28.63
N ASP A 49 1.09 1.80 28.55
CA ASP A 49 0.67 2.56 27.37
C ASP A 49 1.54 2.25 26.14
N ARG A 50 2.85 2.00 26.35
CA ARG A 50 3.77 1.48 25.33
C ARG A 50 3.37 0.08 24.85
N ILE A 51 3.06 -0.85 25.77
CA ILE A 51 2.58 -2.20 25.43
C ILE A 51 1.29 -2.11 24.60
N THR A 52 0.38 -1.22 24.98
CA THR A 52 -0.88 -0.99 24.26
C THR A 52 -0.63 -0.47 22.83
N ALA A 53 0.30 0.46 22.66
CA ALA A 53 0.68 0.97 21.34
C ALA A 53 1.30 -0.13 20.46
N ILE A 54 2.20 -0.95 21.02
CA ILE A 54 2.82 -2.09 20.31
C ILE A 54 1.75 -3.13 19.92
N ASN A 55 0.80 -3.45 20.80
CA ASN A 55 -0.28 -4.37 20.49
C ASN A 55 -1.23 -3.84 19.39
N LYS A 56 -1.53 -2.53 19.38
CA LYS A 56 -2.29 -1.90 18.28
C LYS A 56 -1.55 -1.99 16.93
N LEU A 57 -0.22 -1.84 16.93
CA LEU A 57 0.59 -2.06 15.74
C LEU A 57 0.54 -3.55 15.31
N LYS A 58 0.61 -4.47 16.27
CA LYS A 58 0.49 -5.91 16.02
C LYS A 58 -0.87 -6.31 15.48
N GLU A 59 -1.96 -5.69 15.93
CA GLU A 59 -3.31 -5.92 15.40
C GLU A 59 -3.43 -5.42 13.95
N ARG A 60 -2.86 -4.27 13.63
CA ARG A 60 -2.77 -3.79 12.24
C ARG A 60 -1.88 -4.67 11.36
N GLN A 61 -0.84 -5.29 11.93
CA GLN A 61 0.04 -6.24 11.22
C GLN A 61 -0.53 -7.66 11.14
N LYS A 62 -1.41 -8.08 12.07
CA LYS A 62 -2.08 -9.40 12.02
C LYS A 62 -2.88 -9.62 10.74
N VAL A 63 -3.34 -8.56 10.11
CA VAL A 63 -4.10 -8.63 8.85
C VAL A 63 -3.24 -9.12 7.67
N VAL A 64 -1.90 -9.18 7.83
CA VAL A 64 -1.00 -9.50 6.71
C VAL A 64 0.12 -10.47 7.12
N ALA A 65 -0.15 -11.36 8.07
CA ALA A 65 0.75 -12.47 8.41
C ALA A 65 0.34 -13.73 7.65
N SER A 66 1.30 -14.50 7.17
CA SER A 66 1.08 -15.77 6.50
C SER A 66 1.80 -16.91 7.23
N ARG A 67 1.18 -18.09 7.28
CA ARG A 67 1.82 -19.31 7.75
C ARG A 67 2.90 -19.81 6.79
N VAL A 68 2.87 -19.37 5.55
CA VAL A 68 3.93 -19.65 4.58
C VAL A 68 5.03 -18.61 4.76
N PRO A 69 6.24 -19.01 5.19
CA PRO A 69 7.29 -18.06 5.57
C PRO A 69 7.78 -17.19 4.44
N GLU A 70 7.95 -17.77 3.25
CA GLU A 70 8.41 -17.07 2.04
C GLU A 70 7.45 -17.36 0.90
N GLN A 71 6.74 -16.34 0.46
CA GLN A 71 5.87 -16.42 -0.72
C GLN A 71 5.64 -15.05 -1.34
N ASP A 72 5.31 -15.06 -2.62
CA ASP A 72 4.65 -13.93 -3.28
C ASP A 72 3.19 -14.30 -3.54
N VAL A 73 2.28 -13.36 -3.27
CA VAL A 73 0.85 -13.51 -3.57
C VAL A 73 0.51 -12.57 -4.71
N ILE A 74 0.04 -13.12 -5.82
CA ILE A 74 -0.25 -12.38 -7.05
C ILE A 74 -1.73 -12.49 -7.37
N ALA A 75 -2.36 -11.35 -7.62
CA ALA A 75 -3.73 -11.30 -8.10
C ALA A 75 -3.90 -10.24 -9.18
N LEU A 76 -4.78 -10.51 -10.12
CA LEU A 76 -5.12 -9.59 -11.20
C LEU A 76 -6.61 -9.25 -11.22
N VAL A 77 -6.92 -8.05 -11.73
CA VAL A 77 -8.28 -7.60 -12.01
C VAL A 77 -8.31 -6.92 -13.36
N LEU A 78 -9.21 -7.39 -14.23
CA LEU A 78 -9.45 -6.83 -15.54
C LEU A 78 -10.52 -5.74 -15.50
N GLY A 79 -10.35 -4.72 -16.31
CA GLY A 79 -11.36 -3.66 -16.49
C GLY A 79 -11.22 -2.98 -17.85
N GLY A 80 -12.04 -3.39 -18.79
CA GLY A 80 -11.94 -2.96 -20.19
C GLY A 80 -10.61 -3.42 -20.79
N GLU A 81 -9.89 -2.51 -21.43
CA GLU A 81 -8.59 -2.76 -22.07
C GLU A 81 -7.41 -2.71 -21.07
N LYS A 82 -7.67 -2.69 -19.78
CA LYS A 82 -6.63 -2.60 -18.74
C LYS A 82 -6.70 -3.74 -17.75
N VAL A 83 -5.53 -4.13 -17.26
CA VAL A 83 -5.38 -5.04 -16.13
C VAL A 83 -4.56 -4.37 -15.04
N SER A 84 -5.01 -4.52 -13.81
CA SER A 84 -4.22 -4.22 -12.62
C SER A 84 -3.74 -5.51 -11.99
N ILE A 85 -2.44 -5.61 -11.75
CA ILE A 85 -1.82 -6.76 -11.08
C ILE A 85 -1.18 -6.26 -9.79
N GLN A 86 -1.46 -6.93 -8.70
CA GLN A 86 -0.83 -6.68 -7.40
C GLN A 86 0.05 -7.87 -7.02
N VAL A 87 1.20 -7.56 -6.45
CA VAL A 87 2.12 -8.54 -5.87
C VAL A 87 2.36 -8.18 -4.41
N PHE A 88 2.04 -9.10 -3.51
CA PHE A 88 2.36 -9.01 -2.09
C PHE A 88 3.50 -9.95 -1.78
N ARG A 89 4.59 -9.43 -1.24
CA ARG A 89 5.81 -10.21 -0.97
C ARG A 89 5.96 -10.47 0.52
N PHE A 90 6.12 -11.75 0.87
CA PHE A 90 6.24 -12.19 2.26
C PHE A 90 7.63 -12.75 2.54
N ALA A 91 8.21 -12.32 3.69
CA ALA A 91 9.42 -12.90 4.27
C ALA A 91 9.21 -13.12 5.77
N GLY A 92 9.59 -14.30 6.27
CA GLY A 92 9.33 -14.70 7.65
C GLY A 92 7.85 -14.68 8.02
N GLY A 93 6.97 -14.95 7.06
CA GLY A 93 5.51 -14.90 7.24
C GLY A 93 4.93 -13.49 7.34
N ARG A 94 5.72 -12.44 7.11
CA ARG A 94 5.27 -11.04 7.19
C ARG A 94 5.31 -10.39 5.81
N LEU A 95 4.29 -9.60 5.49
CA LEU A 95 4.29 -8.76 4.31
C LEU A 95 5.35 -7.66 4.46
N TYR A 96 6.34 -7.65 3.56
CA TYR A 96 7.40 -6.64 3.58
C TYR A 96 7.36 -5.71 2.37
N ASP A 97 6.70 -6.11 1.28
CA ASP A 97 6.64 -5.31 0.06
C ASP A 97 5.31 -5.50 -0.68
N ARG A 98 4.88 -4.45 -1.38
CA ARG A 98 3.68 -4.43 -2.23
C ARG A 98 4.01 -3.72 -3.52
N GLU A 99 3.79 -4.40 -4.62
CA GLU A 99 4.00 -3.84 -5.95
C GLU A 99 2.69 -3.83 -6.74
N SER A 100 2.47 -2.76 -7.50
CA SER A 100 1.27 -2.55 -8.31
C SER A 100 1.66 -2.29 -9.76
N PHE A 101 1.04 -3.00 -10.67
CA PHE A 101 1.24 -2.88 -12.10
C PHE A 101 -0.08 -2.60 -12.79
N LEU A 102 -0.06 -1.65 -13.73
CA LEU A 102 -1.18 -1.35 -14.60
C LEU A 102 -0.72 -1.55 -16.05
N LEU A 103 -1.31 -2.51 -16.72
CA LEU A 103 -0.95 -2.91 -18.07
C LEU A 103 -2.17 -2.81 -18.99
N ASN A 104 -1.94 -2.80 -20.31
CA ASN A 104 -3.01 -3.05 -21.26
C ASN A 104 -3.25 -4.56 -21.32
N ALA A 105 -4.49 -4.98 -21.47
CA ALA A 105 -4.89 -6.38 -21.46
C ALA A 105 -5.76 -6.64 -22.70
N ASP A 106 -5.17 -7.33 -23.66
CA ASP A 106 -5.86 -7.77 -24.87
C ASP A 106 -6.02 -9.30 -24.90
N ASP A 107 -5.53 -9.99 -23.84
CA ASP A 107 -5.45 -11.44 -23.77
C ASP A 107 -6.33 -12.02 -22.64
N GLU A 108 -6.48 -13.35 -22.66
CA GLU A 108 -7.17 -14.09 -21.60
C GLU A 108 -6.40 -14.06 -20.27
N PRO A 109 -7.09 -14.10 -19.13
CA PRO A 109 -6.47 -13.98 -17.80
C PRO A 109 -5.33 -14.95 -17.54
N GLU A 110 -5.40 -16.18 -18.07
CA GLU A 110 -4.36 -17.20 -17.90
C GLU A 110 -3.07 -16.82 -18.64
N GLN A 111 -3.22 -16.29 -19.86
CA GLN A 111 -2.09 -15.80 -20.65
C GLN A 111 -1.43 -14.59 -19.96
N ILE A 112 -2.23 -13.63 -19.51
CA ILE A 112 -1.73 -12.44 -18.81
C ILE A 112 -0.94 -12.83 -17.57
N ARG A 113 -1.42 -13.81 -16.78
CA ARG A 113 -0.69 -14.30 -15.61
C ARG A 113 0.65 -14.91 -15.99
N SER A 114 0.66 -15.74 -17.02
CA SER A 114 1.87 -16.43 -17.48
C SER A 114 2.93 -15.45 -17.95
N GLU A 115 2.56 -14.49 -18.78
CA GLU A 115 3.45 -13.47 -19.29
C GLU A 115 3.95 -12.55 -18.17
N PHE A 116 3.06 -12.15 -17.28
CA PHE A 116 3.45 -11.34 -16.12
C PHE A 116 4.45 -12.08 -15.23
N VAL A 117 4.19 -13.34 -14.87
CA VAL A 117 5.09 -14.16 -14.04
C VAL A 117 6.45 -14.28 -14.71
N MET A 118 6.48 -14.58 -16.01
CA MET A 118 7.72 -14.70 -16.76
C MET A 118 8.50 -13.38 -16.75
N GLN A 119 7.87 -12.28 -17.09
CA GLN A 119 8.50 -10.97 -17.12
C GLN A 119 8.94 -10.50 -15.74
N TYR A 120 8.06 -10.66 -14.74
CA TYR A 120 8.31 -10.23 -13.37
C TYR A 120 9.53 -10.92 -12.76
N TYR A 121 9.63 -12.24 -12.89
CA TYR A 121 10.73 -12.99 -12.33
C TYR A 121 11.97 -13.06 -13.26
N SER A 122 11.87 -12.70 -14.53
CA SER A 122 13.06 -12.60 -15.40
C SER A 122 14.06 -11.57 -14.88
N MET A 123 13.57 -10.48 -14.32
CA MET A 123 14.37 -9.35 -13.82
C MET A 123 14.71 -9.45 -12.32
N ARG A 124 14.42 -10.57 -11.66
CA ARG A 124 14.60 -10.72 -10.20
C ARG A 124 15.51 -11.89 -9.86
N ASP A 125 16.40 -11.67 -8.89
CA ASP A 125 17.30 -12.69 -8.38
C ASP A 125 16.65 -13.53 -7.26
N LYS A 126 15.77 -12.89 -6.45
CA LYS A 126 15.06 -13.58 -5.37
C LYS A 126 13.68 -14.02 -5.80
N ILE A 127 13.51 -15.34 -5.92
CA ILE A 127 12.24 -16.00 -6.24
C ILE A 127 11.82 -16.82 -5.02
N PRO A 128 10.62 -16.64 -4.45
CA PRO A 128 10.17 -17.40 -3.29
C PRO A 128 9.85 -18.86 -3.66
N PRO A 129 9.89 -19.81 -2.71
CA PRO A 129 9.56 -21.21 -2.98
C PRO A 129 8.08 -21.44 -3.32
N VAL A 130 7.21 -20.50 -2.94
CA VAL A 130 5.78 -20.55 -3.22
C VAL A 130 5.34 -19.26 -3.88
N ILE A 131 4.67 -19.38 -5.01
CA ILE A 131 3.98 -18.28 -5.69
C ILE A 131 2.48 -18.57 -5.61
N THR A 132 1.80 -17.89 -4.71
CA THR A 132 0.35 -18.01 -4.54
C THR A 132 -0.33 -17.08 -5.55
N ILE A 133 -1.27 -17.62 -6.32
CA ILE A 133 -1.84 -16.93 -7.48
C ILE A 133 -3.37 -17.10 -7.48
N ASP A 134 -4.08 -16.14 -8.04
CA ASP A 134 -5.53 -16.07 -7.99
C ASP A 134 -6.26 -16.94 -9.03
N GLY A 135 -5.54 -17.56 -9.94
CA GLY A 135 -6.09 -18.43 -10.98
C GLY A 135 -5.01 -19.17 -11.75
N PRO A 136 -5.39 -19.99 -12.73
CA PRO A 136 -4.45 -20.77 -13.52
C PRO A 136 -3.52 -19.91 -14.38
N VAL A 137 -2.38 -20.47 -14.71
CA VAL A 137 -1.41 -19.97 -15.69
C VAL A 137 -1.29 -20.98 -16.82
N ASN A 138 -0.97 -20.54 -18.03
CA ASN A 138 -0.66 -21.45 -19.12
C ASN A 138 0.70 -22.12 -18.88
N ASP A 139 0.80 -23.39 -19.23
CA ASP A 139 2.05 -24.16 -19.13
C ASP A 139 2.71 -24.09 -17.74
N ASP A 140 1.90 -24.24 -16.67
CA ASP A 140 2.31 -24.13 -15.27
C ASP A 140 3.55 -24.97 -14.96
N GLY A 141 3.63 -26.22 -15.47
CA GLY A 141 4.77 -27.10 -15.30
C GLY A 141 6.06 -26.56 -15.91
N VAL A 142 5.98 -25.93 -17.09
CA VAL A 142 7.14 -25.33 -17.77
C VAL A 142 7.61 -24.08 -17.01
N LEU A 143 6.66 -23.25 -16.55
CA LEU A 143 6.98 -22.09 -15.75
C LEU A 143 7.60 -22.45 -14.39
N GLU A 144 7.07 -23.47 -13.70
CA GLU A 144 7.65 -23.98 -12.45
C GLU A 144 9.08 -24.52 -12.65
N GLU A 145 9.32 -25.24 -13.73
CA GLU A 145 10.66 -25.75 -14.05
C GLU A 145 11.65 -24.60 -14.32
N TRP A 146 11.25 -23.61 -15.11
CA TRP A 146 12.06 -22.44 -15.40
C TRP A 146 12.37 -21.64 -14.13
N LEU A 147 11.36 -21.37 -13.29
CA LEU A 147 11.51 -20.67 -12.00
C LEU A 147 12.42 -21.45 -11.04
N THR A 148 12.24 -22.78 -10.96
CA THR A 148 13.06 -23.68 -10.13
C THR A 148 14.53 -23.62 -10.55
N LYS A 149 14.78 -23.64 -11.87
CA LYS A 149 16.13 -23.57 -12.43
C LYS A 149 16.79 -22.22 -12.13
N LYS A 150 16.03 -21.13 -12.28
CA LYS A 150 16.51 -19.77 -12.02
C LYS A 150 16.73 -19.51 -10.53
N ALA A 151 15.87 -20.02 -9.66
CA ALA A 151 15.95 -19.87 -8.21
C ALA A 151 16.97 -20.80 -7.54
N GLU A 152 17.54 -21.78 -8.26
CA GLU A 152 18.37 -22.87 -7.73
C GLU A 152 17.69 -23.63 -6.56
N ARG A 153 16.37 -23.56 -6.49
CA ARG A 153 15.52 -24.24 -5.50
C ARG A 153 14.12 -24.47 -6.07
N ARG A 154 13.43 -25.46 -5.50
CA ARG A 154 12.08 -25.81 -5.93
C ARG A 154 11.12 -24.64 -5.74
N VAL A 155 10.46 -24.23 -6.81
CA VAL A 155 9.39 -23.22 -6.84
C VAL A 155 8.10 -23.88 -7.28
N LYS A 156 6.98 -23.53 -6.62
CA LYS A 156 5.65 -24.03 -6.96
C LYS A 156 4.62 -22.94 -7.00
N PHE A 157 3.68 -23.08 -7.94
CA PHE A 157 2.43 -22.33 -7.89
C PHE A 157 1.47 -22.92 -6.86
N HIS A 158 0.70 -22.04 -6.23
CA HIS A 158 -0.38 -22.41 -5.31
C HIS A 158 -1.62 -21.59 -5.62
N ILE A 159 -2.71 -22.27 -6.00
CA ILE A 159 -4.02 -21.64 -6.25
C ILE A 159 -4.95 -22.02 -5.08
N PRO A 160 -5.10 -21.16 -4.07
CA PRO A 160 -5.83 -21.50 -2.85
C PRO A 160 -7.34 -21.47 -3.08
N GLN A 161 -8.04 -22.49 -2.60
CA GLN A 161 -9.49 -22.59 -2.66
C GLN A 161 -10.18 -22.12 -1.36
N LYS A 162 -9.49 -22.18 -0.22
CA LYS A 162 -10.01 -21.82 1.10
C LYS A 162 -8.91 -21.43 2.09
N GLY A 163 -9.34 -20.92 3.23
CA GLY A 163 -8.44 -20.60 4.36
C GLY A 163 -7.66 -19.31 4.18
N GLU A 164 -6.60 -19.16 4.98
CA GLU A 164 -5.76 -17.97 5.06
C GLU A 164 -5.20 -17.53 3.70
N GLN A 165 -4.68 -18.48 2.93
CA GLN A 165 -4.09 -18.20 1.62
C GLN A 165 -5.12 -17.60 0.64
N LYS A 166 -6.37 -18.09 0.68
CA LYS A 166 -7.46 -17.53 -0.12
C LYS A 166 -7.78 -16.10 0.30
N GLN A 167 -7.77 -15.82 1.61
CA GLN A 167 -7.98 -14.48 2.13
C GLN A 167 -6.87 -13.50 1.68
N LEU A 168 -5.62 -13.96 1.64
CA LEU A 168 -4.51 -13.15 1.13
C LEU A 168 -4.68 -12.83 -0.36
N VAL A 169 -5.11 -13.80 -1.16
CA VAL A 169 -5.42 -13.58 -2.58
C VAL A 169 -6.56 -12.60 -2.75
N GLU A 170 -7.64 -12.70 -1.97
CA GLU A 170 -8.77 -11.76 -2.05
C GLU A 170 -8.36 -10.34 -1.62
N MET A 171 -7.50 -10.21 -0.61
CA MET A 171 -6.96 -8.92 -0.21
C MET A 171 -6.07 -8.32 -1.31
N CYS A 172 -5.23 -9.14 -1.94
CA CYS A 172 -4.42 -8.74 -3.09
C CYS A 172 -5.29 -8.28 -4.26
N ARG A 173 -6.37 -9.03 -4.55
CA ARG A 173 -7.36 -8.72 -5.59
C ARG A 173 -8.12 -7.43 -5.31
N THR A 174 -8.51 -7.18 -4.06
CA THR A 174 -9.17 -5.92 -3.66
C THR A 174 -8.26 -4.72 -3.93
N ASN A 175 -6.97 -4.82 -3.58
CA ASN A 175 -6.01 -3.76 -3.88
C ASN A 175 -5.83 -3.55 -5.40
N ALA A 176 -5.83 -4.64 -6.19
CA ALA A 176 -5.79 -4.55 -7.65
C ALA A 176 -7.04 -3.84 -8.20
N ALA A 177 -8.22 -4.14 -7.68
CA ALA A 177 -9.48 -3.52 -8.08
C ALA A 177 -9.50 -2.02 -7.74
N GLU A 178 -9.02 -1.64 -6.56
CA GLU A 178 -8.92 -0.25 -6.15
C GLU A 178 -7.95 0.54 -7.06
N ALA A 179 -6.78 -0.03 -7.34
CA ALA A 179 -5.79 0.58 -8.23
C ALA A 179 -6.33 0.74 -9.66
N LEU A 180 -7.05 -0.28 -10.15
CA LEU A 180 -7.68 -0.24 -11.47
C LEU A 180 -8.78 0.83 -11.52
N ALA A 181 -9.68 0.87 -10.52
CA ALA A 181 -10.75 1.85 -10.42
C ALA A 181 -10.20 3.28 -10.37
N GLN A 182 -9.12 3.50 -9.62
CA GLN A 182 -8.42 4.78 -9.56
C GLN A 182 -7.83 5.16 -10.92
N ALA A 183 -7.19 4.23 -11.61
CA ALA A 183 -6.56 4.46 -12.91
C ALA A 183 -7.59 4.69 -14.03
N MET A 184 -8.72 3.98 -13.99
CA MET A 184 -9.81 4.15 -14.96
C MET A 184 -10.64 5.41 -14.72
N GLY A 185 -10.29 6.19 -13.68
CA GLY A 185 -10.99 7.42 -13.39
C GLY A 185 -12.43 7.22 -12.93
N ARG A 186 -12.79 6.03 -12.45
CA ARG A 186 -14.09 5.83 -11.81
C ARG A 186 -14.06 6.57 -10.47
N ALA A 187 -14.99 7.53 -10.32
CA ALA A 187 -15.19 8.22 -9.05
C ALA A 187 -15.41 7.16 -7.95
N THR A 188 -14.50 7.08 -7.00
CA THR A 188 -14.84 6.49 -5.72
C THR A 188 -15.91 7.41 -5.13
N GLY A 189 -16.92 6.89 -4.45
CA GLY A 189 -17.99 7.70 -3.85
C GLY A 189 -17.51 8.87 -2.97
N ARG A 190 -16.22 8.96 -2.68
CA ARG A 190 -15.52 10.07 -2.00
C ARG A 190 -15.49 11.36 -2.82
N GLU A 191 -15.27 11.30 -4.13
CA GLU A 191 -15.20 12.52 -4.98
C GLU A 191 -16.58 13.12 -5.13
N THR A 192 -17.61 12.29 -5.30
CA THR A 192 -19.00 12.74 -5.33
C THR A 192 -19.43 13.33 -3.97
N SER A 193 -19.05 12.67 -2.87
CA SER A 193 -19.30 13.17 -1.52
C SER A 193 -18.60 14.52 -1.26
N ALA A 194 -17.35 14.69 -1.70
CA ALA A 194 -16.61 15.94 -1.53
C ALA A 194 -17.23 17.10 -2.32
N LEU A 195 -17.74 16.84 -3.53
CA LEU A 195 -18.44 17.87 -4.32
C LEU A 195 -19.79 18.22 -3.71
N ASP A 196 -20.51 17.26 -3.11
CA ASP A 196 -21.76 17.54 -2.40
C ASP A 196 -21.53 18.28 -1.08
N GLU A 197 -20.46 17.97 -0.35
CA GLU A 197 -20.03 18.75 0.83
C GLU A 197 -19.68 20.18 0.42
N LEU A 198 -18.94 20.36 -0.68
CA LEU A 198 -18.61 21.69 -1.21
C LEU A 198 -19.87 22.47 -1.60
N ARG A 199 -20.83 21.82 -2.25
CA ARG A 199 -22.12 22.40 -2.57
C ARG A 199 -22.84 22.91 -1.33
N GLN A 200 -22.87 22.11 -0.27
CA GLN A 200 -23.52 22.47 1.00
C GLN A 200 -22.78 23.62 1.69
N LEU A 201 -21.44 23.54 1.78
CA LEU A 201 -20.59 24.54 2.43
C LEU A 201 -20.71 25.91 1.77
N LEU A 202 -20.76 25.95 0.45
CA LEU A 202 -20.87 27.18 -0.34
C LEU A 202 -22.33 27.59 -0.67
N ASN A 203 -23.30 26.80 -0.21
CA ASN A 203 -24.74 27.00 -0.48
C ASN A 203 -25.05 27.16 -1.98
N LEU A 204 -24.41 26.29 -2.81
CA LEU A 204 -24.61 26.31 -4.25
C LEU A 204 -25.95 25.65 -4.63
N PRO A 205 -26.63 26.16 -5.68
CA PRO A 205 -27.91 25.61 -6.12
C PRO A 205 -27.82 24.19 -6.70
N LYS A 206 -26.63 23.79 -7.20
CA LYS A 206 -26.33 22.45 -7.72
C LYS A 206 -24.88 22.07 -7.42
N THR A 207 -24.59 20.77 -7.44
CA THR A 207 -23.23 20.24 -7.29
C THR A 207 -22.33 20.76 -8.42
N PRO A 208 -21.15 21.32 -8.12
CA PRO A 208 -20.26 21.86 -9.13
C PRO A 208 -19.61 20.72 -9.94
N GLU A 209 -19.79 20.75 -11.25
CA GLU A 209 -19.18 19.79 -12.16
C GLU A 209 -17.82 20.27 -12.67
N TYR A 210 -17.63 21.60 -12.71
CA TYR A 210 -16.43 22.25 -13.26
C TYR A 210 -15.96 23.33 -12.28
N ILE A 211 -14.69 23.23 -11.85
CA ILE A 211 -14.09 24.14 -10.87
C ILE A 211 -12.79 24.67 -11.45
N GLU A 212 -12.65 25.98 -11.49
CA GLU A 212 -11.40 26.63 -11.84
C GLU A 212 -10.78 27.27 -10.60
N SER A 213 -9.48 27.15 -10.45
CA SER A 213 -8.71 27.84 -9.40
C SER A 213 -7.56 28.60 -10.01
N TYR A 214 -7.40 29.84 -9.58
CA TYR A 214 -6.40 30.77 -10.08
C TYR A 214 -5.42 31.13 -8.97
N ASP A 215 -4.12 30.98 -9.26
CA ASP A 215 -3.04 31.43 -8.40
C ASP A 215 -2.27 32.54 -9.12
N ILE A 216 -2.11 33.70 -8.45
CA ILE A 216 -1.39 34.85 -8.98
C ILE A 216 -0.07 34.98 -8.22
N SER A 217 1.02 34.84 -8.95
CA SER A 217 2.38 34.96 -8.41
C SER A 217 3.03 36.26 -8.88
N ASN A 218 3.48 37.08 -7.93
CA ASN A 218 4.23 38.29 -8.17
C ASN A 218 5.73 38.02 -7.92
N LEU A 219 6.55 38.04 -8.96
CA LEU A 219 8.00 38.05 -8.80
C LEU A 219 8.48 39.49 -8.64
N ALA A 220 8.80 39.86 -7.38
CA ALA A 220 9.58 41.04 -6.95
C ALA A 220 9.70 42.18 -8.02
N GLY A 221 8.57 42.80 -8.40
CA GLY A 221 8.56 44.01 -9.24
C GLY A 221 8.63 43.83 -10.75
N GLY A 222 8.57 42.60 -11.28
CA GLY A 222 8.76 42.39 -12.72
C GLY A 222 7.50 41.95 -13.48
N GLU A 223 7.20 40.69 -13.48
CA GLU A 223 6.15 40.13 -14.32
C GLU A 223 5.13 39.36 -13.49
N ASN A 224 3.88 39.80 -13.51
CA ASN A 224 2.77 39.09 -12.87
C ASN A 224 2.30 37.95 -13.75
N VAL A 225 2.28 36.72 -13.21
CA VAL A 225 1.77 35.53 -13.90
C VAL A 225 0.63 34.93 -13.10
N ALA A 226 -0.39 34.43 -13.80
CA ALA A 226 -1.45 33.65 -13.18
C ALA A 226 -1.40 32.21 -13.73
N GLY A 227 -1.48 31.25 -12.83
CA GLY A 227 -1.72 29.85 -13.11
C GLY A 227 -3.20 29.52 -12.95
N MET A 228 -3.77 28.78 -13.89
CA MET A 228 -5.13 28.27 -13.79
C MET A 228 -5.07 26.75 -13.77
N ILE A 229 -5.65 26.15 -12.75
CA ILE A 229 -5.91 24.73 -12.68
C ILE A 229 -7.40 24.46 -12.77
N VAL A 230 -7.75 23.34 -13.36
CA VAL A 230 -9.14 22.98 -13.63
C VAL A 230 -9.43 21.58 -13.10
N PHE A 231 -10.60 21.47 -12.47
CA PHE A 231 -11.16 20.18 -12.07
C PHE A 231 -12.50 19.98 -12.77
N GLU A 232 -12.72 18.80 -13.32
CA GLU A 232 -13.99 18.36 -13.87
C GLU A 232 -14.48 17.14 -13.12
N ASN A 233 -15.71 17.20 -12.58
CA ASN A 233 -16.30 16.13 -11.74
C ASN A 233 -15.39 15.70 -10.58
N GLY A 234 -14.74 16.67 -9.91
CA GLY A 234 -13.84 16.45 -8.79
C GLY A 234 -12.42 15.98 -9.16
N ARG A 235 -12.07 15.95 -10.46
CA ARG A 235 -10.78 15.44 -10.97
C ARG A 235 -9.98 16.50 -11.70
N PRO A 236 -8.64 16.48 -11.56
CA PRO A 236 -7.78 17.40 -12.29
C PRO A 236 -7.90 17.21 -13.82
N LEU A 237 -8.35 18.23 -14.52
CA LEU A 237 -8.39 18.27 -16.01
C LEU A 237 -7.14 18.98 -16.53
N LYS A 238 -6.00 18.26 -16.56
CA LYS A 238 -4.69 18.85 -16.91
C LYS A 238 -4.63 19.46 -18.31
N SER A 239 -5.42 18.98 -19.26
CA SER A 239 -5.51 19.54 -20.62
C SER A 239 -6.08 20.96 -20.64
N ALA A 240 -6.86 21.34 -19.63
CA ALA A 240 -7.45 22.66 -19.47
C ALA A 240 -6.58 23.64 -18.64
N TYR A 241 -5.45 23.20 -18.10
CA TYR A 241 -4.54 24.09 -17.34
C TYR A 241 -3.97 25.18 -18.23
N ARG A 242 -3.92 26.41 -17.73
CA ARG A 242 -3.40 27.56 -18.48
C ARG A 242 -2.45 28.38 -17.61
N LYS A 243 -1.55 29.08 -18.30
CA LYS A 243 -0.70 30.13 -17.71
C LYS A 243 -1.01 31.43 -18.43
N PHE A 244 -1.20 32.51 -17.68
CA PHE A 244 -1.48 33.83 -18.19
C PHE A 244 -0.37 34.78 -17.76
N LYS A 245 0.09 35.60 -18.70
CA LYS A 245 0.93 36.76 -18.40
C LYS A 245 0.02 37.96 -18.17
N ILE A 246 0.03 38.51 -16.98
CA ILE A 246 -0.80 39.68 -16.64
C ILE A 246 -0.08 40.91 -17.15
N LYS A 247 -0.69 41.61 -18.13
CA LYS A 247 -0.07 42.76 -18.79
C LYS A 247 -0.44 44.10 -18.14
N THR A 248 -1.49 44.13 -17.36
CA THR A 248 -1.99 45.39 -16.75
C THR A 248 -2.37 45.10 -15.31
N VAL A 249 -1.71 45.81 -14.39
CA VAL A 249 -2.12 45.90 -13.00
C VAL A 249 -2.52 47.38 -12.83
N VAL A 250 -3.80 47.62 -12.58
CA VAL A 250 -4.31 48.97 -12.24
C VAL A 250 -4.18 49.14 -10.75
#